data_99620f1982afeaed22f0920c7ad4f363
#
_entry.id   99620f1982afeaed22f0920c7ad4f363
#
_cell.length_a   1.000
_cell.length_b   1.000
_cell.length_c   1.000
_cell.angle_alpha   90.00
_cell.angle_beta   90.00
_cell.angle_gamma   90.00
#
_symmetry.space_group_name_H-M   'P 1'
#
loop_
_entity.id
_entity.type
_entity.pdbx_description
1 polymer ?
#
loop_
_entity_poly.entity_id
_entity_poly.type
_entity_poly.pdbx_seq_one_letter_code
_entity_poly.pdbx_strand_id
1 'polypeptide(L)'
;MDDDDRHEQMALCRYQAISAYLALEPPRGQRRPLLEQLAGKNWPGPDGEPLRVSAETLRSWVRRYRKGGLPGLMDKPRPQRGVQALTPEQIETVVALKREVPERSLDRIVRIAEETGLLESGVLTRSTLHRVLQREGISARPASASSTKDLDRFEALAPNDLWQSDMRMGPWLPDPQRPGKARQTRLYSFLDDHSRKLLHGRFSFAGDLPALELVFRRSLQKYGKPKRVYYDNGKTYRSGHMRHIVATLGIHAIVFTQAYRPEGHGKIEAFNRLAKAAFVAEVKASSIRTLEELNEAFVAWMDLEYNRQVHGETGQTPDTRWRAGIERVEYIDERQMRLAFRWREQRTPDKAGIFSLFATRYQVGPELARRRIDVYFDPEDLSEVEVHAGGRFVERCTPFEVQQHRRPRPNLEEPSAPTEDAPRATADWLGHITRRRREEAFVPPAPEATDADAGIVALLRERLDSSVFDETTVRDFLHRYGPFEVERAARALDDALADGRTDHHVHVYLDAIREALR
;
A
#
# COMPACT_ATOMS: atom_id res chain seq x y z
N MET A 1 -37.81 0.50 37.05
CA MET A 1 -38.96 0.05 36.25
C MET A 1 -38.38 -0.95 35.25
N ASP A 2 -38.83 -2.18 35.33
CA ASP A 2 -38.32 -3.26 34.49
C ASP A 2 -38.80 -3.05 33.04
N ASP A 3 -38.01 -3.51 32.04
CA ASP A 3 -38.36 -3.32 30.63
C ASP A 3 -39.73 -3.93 30.26
N ASP A 4 -40.11 -5.00 30.93
CA ASP A 4 -41.42 -5.66 30.80
C ASP A 4 -42.56 -4.76 31.31
N ASP A 5 -42.42 -4.09 32.47
CA ASP A 5 -43.40 -3.16 33.02
C ASP A 5 -43.64 -1.98 32.05
N ARG A 6 -42.60 -1.50 31.39
CA ARG A 6 -42.70 -0.38 30.43
C ARG A 6 -43.44 -0.81 29.15
N HIS A 7 -43.22 -2.05 28.68
CA HIS A 7 -43.91 -2.59 27.51
C HIS A 7 -45.42 -2.79 27.78
N GLU A 8 -45.78 -3.23 28.99
CA GLU A 8 -47.17 -3.39 29.41
C GLU A 8 -47.86 -2.04 29.55
N GLN A 9 -47.25 -1.06 30.21
CA GLN A 9 -47.78 0.31 30.31
C GLN A 9 -47.99 0.95 28.92
N MET A 10 -47.05 0.76 27.99
CA MET A 10 -47.23 1.25 26.62
C MET A 10 -48.39 0.55 25.91
N ALA A 11 -48.62 -0.74 26.14
CA ALA A 11 -49.76 -1.45 25.58
C ALA A 11 -51.11 -0.94 26.15
N LEU A 12 -51.15 -0.60 27.43
CA LEU A 12 -52.32 0.03 28.06
C LEU A 12 -52.60 1.43 27.49
N CYS A 13 -51.60 2.27 27.31
CA CYS A 13 -51.73 3.57 26.65
C CYS A 13 -52.30 3.42 25.22
N ARG A 14 -51.78 2.48 24.44
CA ARG A 14 -52.30 2.16 23.10
C ARG A 14 -53.74 1.68 23.12
N TYR A 15 -54.08 0.85 24.09
CA TYR A 15 -55.45 0.38 24.28
C TYR A 15 -56.41 1.54 24.60
N GLN A 16 -56.05 2.43 25.52
CA GLN A 16 -56.85 3.64 25.84
C GLN A 16 -57.10 4.48 24.57
N ALA A 17 -56.11 4.65 23.71
CA ALA A 17 -56.28 5.44 22.48
C ALA A 17 -57.26 4.79 21.47
N ILE A 18 -57.42 3.47 21.46
CA ILE A 18 -58.34 2.75 20.56
C ILE A 18 -59.63 2.27 21.23
N SER A 19 -59.78 2.39 22.54
CA SER A 19 -60.90 1.86 23.30
C SER A 19 -62.26 2.38 22.82
N ALA A 20 -62.38 3.68 22.57
CA ALA A 20 -63.59 4.29 22.03
C ALA A 20 -63.98 3.77 20.64
N TYR A 21 -62.99 3.49 19.78
CA TYR A 21 -63.19 2.90 18.45
C TYR A 21 -63.68 1.42 18.57
N LEU A 22 -63.13 0.69 19.52
CA LEU A 22 -63.51 -0.70 19.76
C LEU A 22 -64.93 -0.82 20.33
N ALA A 23 -65.30 0.10 21.24
CA ALA A 23 -66.65 0.14 21.88
C ALA A 23 -67.75 0.57 20.91
N LEU A 24 -67.47 1.47 20.00
CA LEU A 24 -68.46 2.01 19.06
C LEU A 24 -68.69 1.14 17.83
N GLU A 25 -67.76 0.23 17.50
CA GLU A 25 -67.79 -0.64 16.32
C GLU A 25 -68.33 0.03 15.04
N PRO A 26 -67.70 1.13 14.55
CA PRO A 26 -68.27 1.97 13.52
C PRO A 26 -68.45 1.25 12.19
N PRO A 27 -69.60 1.48 11.48
CA PRO A 27 -69.83 0.90 10.15
C PRO A 27 -68.79 1.44 9.14
N ARG A 28 -68.64 0.71 8.00
CA ARG A 28 -67.54 0.96 7.04
C ARG A 28 -67.34 2.44 6.67
N GLY A 29 -68.37 3.21 6.45
CA GLY A 29 -68.31 4.64 6.08
C GLY A 29 -67.83 5.59 7.20
N GLN A 30 -67.98 5.21 8.48
CA GLN A 30 -67.64 6.05 9.64
C GLN A 30 -66.29 5.70 10.27
N ARG A 31 -65.62 4.69 9.83
CA ARG A 31 -64.38 4.19 10.41
C ARG A 31 -63.23 5.17 10.30
N ARG A 32 -63.06 5.82 9.14
CA ARG A 32 -62.00 6.77 8.87
C ARG A 32 -62.23 8.09 9.61
N PRO A 33 -63.38 8.72 9.54
CA PRO A 33 -63.67 9.95 10.30
C PRO A 33 -63.45 9.79 11.81
N LEU A 34 -63.87 8.67 12.40
CA LEU A 34 -63.68 8.41 13.83
C LEU A 34 -62.18 8.27 14.18
N LEU A 35 -61.39 7.57 13.36
CA LEU A 35 -59.94 7.45 13.57
C LEU A 35 -59.24 8.82 13.42
N GLU A 36 -59.64 9.66 12.48
CA GLU A 36 -59.15 11.04 12.33
C GLU A 36 -59.48 11.91 13.54
N GLN A 37 -60.70 11.79 14.08
CA GLN A 37 -61.12 12.48 15.30
C GLN A 37 -60.29 12.04 16.53
N LEU A 38 -60.03 10.73 16.68
CA LEU A 38 -59.21 10.18 17.75
C LEU A 38 -57.73 10.55 17.61
N ALA A 39 -57.22 10.68 16.39
CA ALA A 39 -55.86 11.10 16.11
C ALA A 39 -55.60 12.57 16.46
N GLY A 40 -56.68 13.40 16.46
CA GLY A 40 -56.60 14.80 16.90
C GLY A 40 -56.48 15.00 18.42
N LYS A 41 -56.60 13.92 19.22
CA LYS A 41 -56.49 13.97 20.69
C LYS A 41 -55.06 13.71 21.13
N ASN A 42 -54.69 14.28 22.29
CA ASN A 42 -53.47 13.91 23.00
C ASN A 42 -53.79 12.74 23.94
N TRP A 43 -53.06 11.65 23.85
CA TRP A 43 -53.21 10.46 24.68
C TRP A 43 -52.14 10.43 25.75
N PRO A 44 -52.38 9.96 26.96
CA PRO A 44 -51.35 9.81 27.98
C PRO A 44 -50.32 8.74 27.53
N GLY A 45 -49.05 9.08 27.49
CA GLY A 45 -47.95 8.15 27.30
C GLY A 45 -47.51 7.52 28.63
N PRO A 46 -46.65 6.50 28.60
CA PRO A 46 -46.21 5.75 29.78
C PRO A 46 -45.42 6.63 30.79
N ASP A 47 -44.75 7.65 30.30
CA ASP A 47 -43.91 8.55 31.11
C ASP A 47 -44.65 9.88 31.45
N GLY A 48 -45.97 9.94 31.24
CA GLY A 48 -46.80 11.15 31.44
C GLY A 48 -46.72 12.17 30.28
N GLU A 49 -45.86 11.97 29.30
CA GLU A 49 -45.74 12.80 28.10
C GLU A 49 -46.91 12.55 27.13
N PRO A 50 -47.47 13.59 26.48
CA PRO A 50 -48.60 13.45 25.58
C PRO A 50 -48.21 12.70 24.31
N LEU A 51 -48.84 11.56 24.06
CA LEU A 51 -48.66 10.75 22.87
C LEU A 51 -49.57 11.23 21.74
N ARG A 52 -48.99 11.72 20.67
CA ARG A 52 -49.68 12.06 19.41
C ARG A 52 -49.52 10.94 18.40
N VAL A 53 -50.63 10.45 17.85
CA VAL A 53 -50.63 9.33 16.92
C VAL A 53 -51.46 9.64 15.68
N SER A 54 -51.03 9.12 14.53
CA SER A 54 -51.79 9.28 13.29
C SER A 54 -53.00 8.32 13.24
N ALA A 55 -53.99 8.64 12.42
CA ALA A 55 -55.15 7.78 12.19
C ALA A 55 -54.74 6.38 11.67
N GLU A 56 -53.65 6.29 10.90
CA GLU A 56 -53.13 5.01 10.39
C GLU A 56 -52.45 4.21 11.52
N THR A 57 -51.81 4.87 12.45
CA THR A 57 -51.25 4.22 13.66
C THR A 57 -52.36 3.63 14.50
N LEU A 58 -53.44 4.40 14.77
CA LEU A 58 -54.63 3.90 15.49
C LEU A 58 -55.27 2.72 14.76
N ARG A 59 -55.41 2.79 13.44
CA ARG A 59 -55.91 1.68 12.60
C ARG A 59 -55.03 0.42 12.74
N SER A 60 -53.72 0.58 12.74
CA SER A 60 -52.79 -0.52 12.95
C SER A 60 -52.97 -1.16 14.35
N TRP A 61 -53.12 -0.33 15.41
CA TRP A 61 -53.36 -0.81 16.77
C TRP A 61 -54.68 -1.53 16.90
N VAL A 62 -55.75 -1.06 16.31
CA VAL A 62 -57.05 -1.77 16.26
C VAL A 62 -56.89 -3.14 15.62
N ARG A 63 -56.17 -3.25 14.49
CA ARG A 63 -55.91 -4.52 13.82
C ARG A 63 -55.07 -5.47 14.70
N ARG A 64 -54.04 -4.95 15.38
CA ARG A 64 -53.17 -5.73 16.27
C ARG A 64 -53.95 -6.21 17.50
N TYR A 65 -54.78 -5.38 18.10
CA TYR A 65 -55.63 -5.72 19.23
C TYR A 65 -56.68 -6.79 18.85
N ARG A 66 -57.35 -6.66 17.73
CA ARG A 66 -58.34 -7.66 17.25
C ARG A 66 -57.71 -9.02 16.98
N LYS A 67 -56.40 -9.06 16.62
CA LYS A 67 -55.68 -10.31 16.35
C LYS A 67 -55.12 -10.98 17.61
N GLY A 68 -54.71 -10.23 18.61
CA GLY A 68 -53.94 -10.77 19.73
C GLY A 68 -54.23 -10.13 21.09
N GLY A 69 -55.35 -9.39 21.25
CA GLY A 69 -55.70 -8.72 22.49
C GLY A 69 -54.67 -7.70 22.95
N LEU A 70 -54.58 -7.46 24.25
CA LEU A 70 -53.61 -6.57 24.87
C LEU A 70 -52.14 -6.96 24.55
N PRO A 71 -51.76 -8.27 24.60
CA PRO A 71 -50.43 -8.70 24.15
C PRO A 71 -50.10 -8.31 22.69
N GLY A 72 -51.11 -8.20 21.83
CA GLY A 72 -50.95 -7.74 20.45
C GLY A 72 -50.52 -6.28 20.35
N LEU A 73 -50.71 -5.47 21.40
CA LEU A 73 -50.31 -4.06 21.48
C LEU A 73 -48.93 -3.88 22.10
N MET A 74 -48.35 -4.88 22.74
CA MET A 74 -46.99 -4.83 23.27
C MET A 74 -45.98 -4.68 22.15
N ASP A 75 -44.90 -4.02 22.43
CA ASP A 75 -43.78 -3.97 21.50
C ASP A 75 -43.10 -5.34 21.45
N LYS A 76 -42.98 -5.87 20.25
CA LYS A 76 -42.20 -7.08 20.07
C LYS A 76 -40.75 -6.72 20.22
N PRO A 77 -39.97 -7.43 21.04
CA PRO A 77 -38.53 -7.25 21.07
C PRO A 77 -38.01 -7.38 19.64
N ARG A 78 -37.29 -6.35 19.18
CA ARG A 78 -36.64 -6.45 17.88
C ARG A 78 -35.66 -7.61 17.95
N PRO A 79 -35.74 -8.62 17.08
CA PRO A 79 -34.74 -9.67 17.06
C PRO A 79 -33.39 -9.00 16.85
N GLN A 80 -32.45 -9.22 17.76
CA GLN A 80 -31.08 -8.74 17.64
C GLN A 80 -30.39 -9.53 16.50
N ARG A 81 -30.70 -9.18 15.25
CA ARG A 81 -30.27 -9.93 14.07
C ARG A 81 -28.75 -9.95 13.88
N GLY A 82 -27.98 -9.08 14.55
CA GLY A 82 -26.58 -8.89 14.21
C GLY A 82 -25.58 -9.69 15.06
N VAL A 83 -25.88 -10.02 16.32
CA VAL A 83 -24.95 -10.74 17.20
C VAL A 83 -25.26 -12.25 17.22
N GLN A 84 -26.52 -12.64 16.94
CA GLN A 84 -26.93 -14.03 16.84
C GLN A 84 -26.49 -14.72 15.51
N ALA A 85 -25.95 -14.00 14.58
CA ALA A 85 -25.47 -14.54 13.30
C ALA A 85 -24.08 -15.21 13.40
N LEU A 86 -23.32 -14.97 14.48
CA LEU A 86 -21.99 -15.54 14.68
C LEU A 86 -22.02 -16.64 15.73
N THR A 87 -21.31 -17.75 15.46
CA THR A 87 -21.09 -18.79 16.45
C THR A 87 -20.12 -18.32 17.54
N PRO A 88 -20.14 -18.95 18.75
CA PRO A 88 -19.17 -18.64 19.80
C PRO A 88 -17.70 -18.70 19.31
N GLU A 89 -17.35 -19.69 18.49
CA GLU A 89 -16.03 -19.86 17.89
C GLU A 89 -15.66 -18.73 16.93
N GLN A 90 -16.62 -18.27 16.13
CA GLN A 90 -16.43 -17.11 15.25
C GLN A 90 -16.23 -15.81 16.04
N ILE A 91 -16.94 -15.65 17.17
CA ILE A 91 -16.75 -14.52 18.08
C ILE A 91 -15.35 -14.56 18.69
N GLU A 92 -14.91 -15.71 19.17
CA GLU A 92 -13.57 -15.88 19.72
C GLU A 92 -12.48 -15.54 18.68
N THR A 93 -12.65 -16.01 17.46
CA THR A 93 -11.75 -15.71 16.34
C THR A 93 -11.60 -14.21 16.08
N VAL A 94 -12.70 -13.46 15.97
CA VAL A 94 -12.64 -12.01 15.71
C VAL A 94 -12.11 -11.21 16.89
N VAL A 95 -12.37 -11.68 18.12
CA VAL A 95 -11.81 -11.12 19.34
C VAL A 95 -10.31 -11.35 19.42
N ALA A 96 -9.84 -12.57 19.09
CA ALA A 96 -8.42 -12.90 19.01
C ALA A 96 -7.69 -12.01 17.99
N LEU A 97 -8.25 -11.86 16.78
CA LEU A 97 -7.69 -10.95 15.77
C LEU A 97 -7.53 -9.51 16.28
N LYS A 98 -8.49 -9.01 17.06
CA LYS A 98 -8.41 -7.65 17.62
C LYS A 98 -7.40 -7.55 18.76
N ARG A 99 -7.26 -8.58 19.59
CA ARG A 99 -6.30 -8.61 20.71
C ARG A 99 -4.85 -8.76 20.25
N GLU A 100 -4.60 -9.52 19.19
CA GLU A 100 -3.27 -9.69 18.62
C GLU A 100 -2.68 -8.36 18.11
N VAL A 101 -3.47 -7.59 17.37
CA VAL A 101 -3.08 -6.28 16.85
C VAL A 101 -4.20 -5.27 17.15
N PRO A 102 -4.14 -4.59 18.29
CA PRO A 102 -5.16 -3.64 18.72
C PRO A 102 -5.39 -2.48 17.73
N GLU A 103 -4.42 -2.18 16.89
CA GLU A 103 -4.45 -1.14 15.85
C GLU A 103 -5.32 -1.52 14.65
N ARG A 104 -5.69 -2.80 14.48
CA ARG A 104 -6.56 -3.23 13.37
C ARG A 104 -7.90 -2.50 13.40
N SER A 105 -8.25 -1.86 12.28
CA SER A 105 -9.58 -1.27 12.08
C SER A 105 -10.64 -2.37 11.94
N LEU A 106 -11.92 -2.04 12.13
CA LEU A 106 -13.01 -3.00 11.96
C LEU A 106 -13.04 -3.56 10.54
N ASP A 107 -12.90 -2.69 9.53
CA ASP A 107 -12.91 -3.11 8.12
C ASP A 107 -11.72 -4.03 7.79
N ARG A 108 -10.56 -3.79 8.43
CA ARG A 108 -9.40 -4.64 8.27
C ARG A 108 -9.62 -6.03 8.88
N ILE A 109 -10.23 -6.12 10.06
CA ILE A 109 -10.54 -7.42 10.69
C ILE A 109 -11.52 -8.21 9.82
N VAL A 110 -12.57 -7.56 9.29
CA VAL A 110 -13.52 -8.21 8.37
C VAL A 110 -12.76 -8.78 7.17
N ARG A 111 -11.94 -7.96 6.52
CA ARG A 111 -11.18 -8.39 5.34
C ARG A 111 -10.18 -9.52 5.64
N ILE A 112 -9.44 -9.43 6.75
CA ILE A 112 -8.53 -10.50 7.17
C ILE A 112 -9.30 -11.81 7.38
N ALA A 113 -10.41 -11.77 8.10
CA ALA A 113 -11.20 -12.96 8.39
C ALA A 113 -11.75 -13.63 7.12
N GLU A 114 -12.18 -12.86 6.14
CA GLU A 114 -12.68 -13.35 4.86
C GLU A 114 -11.57 -13.85 3.94
N GLU A 115 -10.51 -13.05 3.70
CA GLU A 115 -9.44 -13.40 2.75
C GLU A 115 -8.55 -14.55 3.26
N THR A 116 -8.42 -14.72 4.58
CA THR A 116 -7.68 -15.87 5.15
C THR A 116 -8.55 -17.12 5.35
N GLY A 117 -9.84 -17.05 5.00
CA GLY A 117 -10.76 -18.19 5.12
C GLY A 117 -11.18 -18.53 6.56
N LEU A 118 -10.91 -17.64 7.53
CA LEU A 118 -11.36 -17.83 8.92
C LEU A 118 -12.88 -17.68 9.06
N LEU A 119 -13.48 -16.87 8.20
CA LEU A 119 -14.93 -16.69 8.08
C LEU A 119 -15.32 -16.63 6.60
N GLU A 120 -16.53 -17.13 6.29
CA GLU A 120 -17.08 -17.00 4.95
C GLU A 120 -17.40 -15.53 4.63
N SER A 121 -17.24 -15.15 3.35
CA SER A 121 -17.52 -13.79 2.90
C SER A 121 -18.96 -13.37 3.16
N GLY A 122 -19.14 -12.18 3.71
CA GLY A 122 -20.46 -11.61 4.03
C GLY A 122 -21.06 -12.06 5.37
N VAL A 123 -20.48 -13.02 6.07
CA VAL A 123 -20.94 -13.45 7.41
C VAL A 123 -20.68 -12.36 8.45
N LEU A 124 -19.51 -11.72 8.38
CA LEU A 124 -19.09 -10.68 9.32
C LEU A 124 -19.27 -9.28 8.71
N THR A 125 -20.22 -8.52 9.23
CA THR A 125 -20.34 -7.10 8.89
C THR A 125 -19.61 -6.23 9.90
N ARG A 126 -19.17 -5.03 9.46
CA ARG A 126 -18.57 -4.02 10.35
C ARG A 126 -19.43 -3.72 11.58
N SER A 127 -20.76 -3.62 11.39
CA SER A 127 -21.71 -3.33 12.47
C SER A 127 -21.82 -4.47 13.46
N THR A 128 -21.78 -5.72 12.98
CA THR A 128 -21.79 -6.93 13.82
C THR A 128 -20.50 -7.01 14.62
N LEU A 129 -19.35 -6.82 13.97
CA LEU A 129 -18.05 -6.81 14.64
C LEU A 129 -17.97 -5.71 15.71
N HIS A 130 -18.44 -4.50 15.40
CA HIS A 130 -18.42 -3.40 16.38
C HIS A 130 -19.23 -3.76 17.65
N ARG A 131 -20.42 -4.36 17.50
CA ARG A 131 -21.24 -4.80 18.65
C ARG A 131 -20.58 -5.91 19.45
N VAL A 132 -19.96 -6.87 18.77
CA VAL A 132 -19.19 -7.94 19.45
C VAL A 132 -18.08 -7.35 20.29
N LEU A 133 -17.23 -6.50 19.70
CA LEU A 133 -16.10 -5.89 20.40
C LEU A 133 -16.52 -4.93 21.52
N GLN A 134 -17.67 -4.25 21.38
CA GLN A 134 -18.26 -3.45 22.47
C GLN A 134 -18.68 -4.33 23.64
N ARG A 135 -19.36 -5.45 23.37
CA ARG A 135 -19.79 -6.40 24.40
C ARG A 135 -18.60 -7.01 25.14
N GLU A 136 -17.52 -7.29 24.42
CA GLU A 136 -16.28 -7.81 24.99
C GLU A 136 -15.39 -6.73 25.65
N GLY A 137 -15.83 -5.47 25.70
CA GLY A 137 -15.10 -4.36 26.32
C GLY A 137 -13.81 -3.95 25.60
N ILE A 138 -13.63 -4.37 24.33
CA ILE A 138 -12.38 -4.17 23.57
C ILE A 138 -12.48 -2.98 22.60
N SER A 139 -13.67 -2.39 22.44
CA SER A 139 -13.90 -1.25 21.55
C SER A 139 -13.52 0.08 22.21
N ALA A 140 -12.23 0.42 22.23
CA ALA A 140 -11.82 1.78 22.51
C ALA A 140 -11.98 2.65 21.25
N ARG A 141 -12.72 3.76 21.33
CA ARG A 141 -12.68 4.83 20.33
C ARG A 141 -11.27 5.44 20.35
N PRO A 142 -10.52 5.47 19.24
CA PRO A 142 -9.40 6.38 19.17
C PRO A 142 -9.94 7.80 19.30
N ALA A 143 -9.38 8.60 20.21
CA ALA A 143 -9.69 10.00 20.32
C ALA A 143 -9.48 10.67 18.96
N SER A 144 -10.54 11.16 18.33
CA SER A 144 -10.44 11.92 17.10
C SER A 144 -9.87 13.29 17.44
N ALA A 145 -8.59 13.48 17.18
CA ALA A 145 -8.00 14.79 17.12
C ALA A 145 -8.52 15.49 15.85
N SER A 146 -9.62 16.20 15.96
CA SER A 146 -10.06 17.14 14.94
C SER A 146 -9.19 18.39 15.07
N SER A 147 -8.17 18.55 14.25
CA SER A 147 -7.56 19.84 14.03
C SER A 147 -8.16 20.43 12.75
N THR A 148 -9.20 21.20 12.90
CA THR A 148 -9.68 22.14 11.90
C THR A 148 -8.74 23.36 11.89
N LYS A 149 -7.67 23.30 11.12
CA LYS A 149 -7.02 24.48 10.58
C LYS A 149 -7.13 24.37 9.08
N ASP A 150 -7.86 25.28 8.49
CA ASP A 150 -7.87 25.56 7.05
C ASP A 150 -6.46 26.05 6.69
N LEU A 151 -5.64 25.10 6.24
CA LEU A 151 -4.30 25.35 5.75
C LEU A 151 -4.39 25.26 4.23
N ASP A 152 -3.79 26.21 3.53
CA ASP A 152 -3.71 26.25 2.07
C ASP A 152 -3.30 24.87 1.53
N ARG A 153 -4.27 24.19 0.92
CA ARG A 153 -4.07 22.84 0.37
C ARG A 153 -3.30 22.94 -0.94
N PHE A 154 -1.99 22.75 -0.87
CA PHE A 154 -1.22 22.53 -2.08
C PHE A 154 -1.43 21.10 -2.57
N GLU A 155 -1.75 20.92 -3.84
CA GLU A 155 -1.81 19.64 -4.53
C GLU A 155 -1.17 19.77 -5.92
N ALA A 156 -0.30 18.82 -6.27
CA ALA A 156 0.27 18.74 -7.61
C ALA A 156 -0.84 18.46 -8.63
N LEU A 157 -0.75 19.09 -9.80
CA LEU A 157 -1.80 19.02 -10.82
C LEU A 157 -1.83 17.71 -11.58
N ALA A 158 -0.68 17.04 -11.70
CA ALA A 158 -0.54 15.78 -12.44
C ALA A 158 0.43 14.82 -11.74
N PRO A 159 0.36 13.51 -12.04
CA PRO A 159 1.37 12.55 -11.63
C PRO A 159 2.78 13.03 -12.04
N ASN A 160 3.76 12.73 -11.19
CA ASN A 160 5.15 13.14 -11.36
C ASN A 160 5.44 14.65 -11.35
N ASP A 161 4.47 15.51 -11.08
CA ASP A 161 4.77 16.95 -10.88
C ASP A 161 5.56 17.17 -9.57
N LEU A 162 5.29 16.37 -8.54
CA LEU A 162 5.97 16.44 -7.26
C LEU A 162 5.98 15.07 -6.57
N TRP A 163 7.15 14.60 -6.18
CA TRP A 163 7.29 13.46 -5.28
C TRP A 163 7.68 13.94 -3.89
N GLN A 164 7.08 13.35 -2.89
CA GLN A 164 7.43 13.55 -1.48
C GLN A 164 8.19 12.33 -0.96
N SER A 165 9.21 12.56 -0.14
CA SER A 165 9.94 11.50 0.55
C SER A 165 10.19 11.85 2.00
N ASP A 166 10.10 10.84 2.85
CA ASP A 166 10.38 10.93 4.28
C ASP A 166 11.04 9.63 4.77
N MET A 167 11.78 9.75 5.88
CA MET A 167 12.37 8.62 6.57
C MET A 167 11.65 8.40 7.89
N ARG A 168 11.18 7.17 8.10
CA ARG A 168 10.43 6.78 9.30
C ARG A 168 11.08 5.61 10.01
N MET A 169 10.99 5.62 11.34
CA MET A 169 11.38 4.45 12.14
C MET A 169 10.41 3.30 11.90
N GLY A 170 10.96 2.14 11.57
CA GLY A 170 10.24 0.91 11.30
C GLY A 170 10.23 -0.06 12.50
N PRO A 171 9.84 -1.33 12.26
CA PRO A 171 9.84 -2.37 13.29
C PRO A 171 11.25 -2.77 13.70
N TRP A 172 11.34 -3.42 14.86
CA TRP A 172 12.56 -4.07 15.33
C TRP A 172 12.64 -5.47 14.75
N LEU A 173 13.80 -5.83 14.19
CA LEU A 173 14.12 -7.17 13.69
C LEU A 173 15.38 -7.69 14.40
N PRO A 174 15.61 -9.03 14.40
CA PRO A 174 16.88 -9.59 14.84
C PRO A 174 18.06 -8.93 14.11
N ASP A 175 19.10 -8.57 14.83
CA ASP A 175 20.31 -7.97 14.24
C ASP A 175 21.20 -9.08 13.63
N PRO A 176 21.39 -9.12 12.31
CA PRO A 176 22.20 -10.17 11.67
C PRO A 176 23.68 -10.13 12.09
N GLN A 177 24.16 -8.98 12.58
CA GLN A 177 25.55 -8.81 13.06
C GLN A 177 25.72 -9.12 14.54
N ARG A 178 24.63 -9.23 15.32
CA ARG A 178 24.67 -9.40 16.78
C ARG A 178 23.58 -10.38 17.21
N PRO A 179 23.85 -11.69 17.18
CA PRO A 179 22.89 -12.71 17.61
C PRO A 179 22.29 -12.40 18.99
N GLY A 180 20.98 -12.59 19.13
CA GLY A 180 20.23 -12.31 20.36
C GLY A 180 19.89 -10.83 20.61
N LYS A 181 20.32 -9.90 19.77
CA LYS A 181 19.92 -8.49 19.82
C LYS A 181 18.94 -8.14 18.70
N ALA A 182 18.09 -7.16 18.97
CA ALA A 182 17.22 -6.58 17.96
C ALA A 182 17.76 -5.21 17.53
N ARG A 183 17.55 -4.87 16.27
CA ARG A 183 17.90 -3.59 15.67
C ARG A 183 16.67 -2.97 15.00
N GLN A 184 16.47 -1.67 15.23
CA GLN A 184 15.35 -0.96 14.62
C GLN A 184 15.64 -0.65 13.16
N THR A 185 14.68 -0.94 12.28
CA THR A 185 14.75 -0.60 10.87
C THR A 185 14.31 0.83 10.62
N ARG A 186 14.60 1.35 9.42
CA ARG A 186 14.17 2.65 8.91
C ARG A 186 13.54 2.46 7.55
N LEU A 187 12.35 3.03 7.37
CA LEU A 187 11.64 3.05 6.08
C LEU A 187 11.98 4.33 5.34
N TYR A 188 12.51 4.20 4.14
CA TYR A 188 12.53 5.25 3.14
C TYR A 188 11.40 5.01 2.14
N SER A 189 10.69 6.05 1.75
CA SER A 189 9.56 5.93 0.83
C SER A 189 9.42 7.17 -0.05
N PHE A 190 8.91 6.96 -1.28
CA PHE A 190 8.53 8.02 -2.21
C PHE A 190 7.06 7.93 -2.52
N LEU A 191 6.37 9.05 -2.36
CA LEU A 191 4.95 9.22 -2.60
C LEU A 191 4.75 10.27 -3.70
N ASP A 192 3.93 9.94 -4.70
CA ASP A 192 3.47 10.93 -5.68
C ASP A 192 2.41 11.83 -5.05
N ASP A 193 2.64 13.14 -5.06
CA ASP A 193 1.79 14.12 -4.41
C ASP A 193 0.38 14.18 -5.01
N HIS A 194 0.27 14.07 -6.33
CA HIS A 194 -1.02 14.10 -7.02
C HIS A 194 -1.88 12.88 -6.74
N SER A 195 -1.36 11.71 -7.04
CA SER A 195 -2.12 10.46 -6.98
C SER A 195 -2.19 9.84 -5.60
N ARG A 196 -1.35 10.27 -4.66
CA ARG A 196 -1.12 9.59 -3.37
C ARG A 196 -0.50 8.20 -3.53
N LYS A 197 -0.01 7.87 -4.73
CA LYS A 197 0.59 6.58 -5.01
C LYS A 197 1.92 6.45 -4.28
N LEU A 198 2.06 5.37 -3.53
CA LEU A 198 3.35 4.95 -3.02
C LEU A 198 4.13 4.32 -4.17
N LEU A 199 5.17 5.01 -4.63
CA LEU A 199 5.95 4.61 -5.78
C LEU A 199 6.89 3.46 -5.43
N HIS A 200 7.67 3.65 -4.38
CA HIS A 200 8.51 2.62 -3.78
C HIS A 200 8.78 2.95 -2.32
N GLY A 201 9.06 1.91 -1.55
CA GLY A 201 9.52 2.04 -0.19
C GLY A 201 10.31 0.82 0.22
N ARG A 202 11.31 1.02 1.09
CA ARG A 202 12.18 -0.06 1.55
C ARG A 202 12.65 0.20 2.98
N PHE A 203 12.65 -0.84 3.78
CA PHE A 203 13.29 -0.84 5.09
C PHE A 203 14.78 -1.14 4.96
N SER A 204 15.56 -0.48 5.81
CA SER A 204 17.00 -0.70 5.96
C SER A 204 17.39 -0.63 7.43
N PHE A 205 18.43 -1.34 7.84
CA PHE A 205 19.05 -1.14 9.14
C PHE A 205 19.91 0.12 9.18
N ALA A 206 20.42 0.55 8.02
CA ALA A 206 21.18 1.77 7.88
C ALA A 206 20.25 2.97 7.67
N GLY A 207 20.58 4.09 8.29
CA GLY A 207 19.91 5.37 8.09
C GLY A 207 20.76 6.27 7.19
N ASP A 208 21.22 5.74 6.06
CA ASP A 208 22.25 6.33 5.22
C ASP A 208 21.75 6.64 3.80
N LEU A 209 22.61 7.32 3.07
CA LEU A 209 22.37 7.75 1.72
C LEU A 209 22.12 6.59 0.73
N PRO A 210 22.88 5.47 0.77
CA PRO A 210 22.65 4.36 -0.14
C PRO A 210 21.22 3.79 -0.07
N ALA A 211 20.65 3.70 1.13
CA ALA A 211 19.28 3.20 1.30
C ALA A 211 18.24 4.13 0.66
N LEU A 212 18.43 5.45 0.78
CA LEU A 212 17.59 6.45 0.13
C LEU A 212 17.71 6.40 -1.40
N GLU A 213 18.96 6.35 -1.88
CA GLU A 213 19.25 6.32 -3.32
C GLU A 213 18.66 5.10 -4.01
N LEU A 214 18.76 3.94 -3.38
CA LEU A 214 18.14 2.71 -3.88
C LEU A 214 16.62 2.86 -4.06
N VAL A 215 15.93 3.42 -3.05
CA VAL A 215 14.48 3.65 -3.12
C VAL A 215 14.15 4.67 -4.22
N PHE A 216 14.93 5.74 -4.33
CA PHE A 216 14.77 6.74 -5.37
C PHE A 216 14.96 6.16 -6.77
N ARG A 217 16.05 5.41 -6.98
CA ARG A 217 16.35 4.73 -8.24
C ARG A 217 15.21 3.79 -8.67
N ARG A 218 14.72 2.94 -7.76
CA ARG A 218 13.60 2.01 -8.03
C ARG A 218 12.31 2.76 -8.37
N SER A 219 12.06 3.89 -7.69
CA SER A 219 10.92 4.74 -8.02
C SER A 219 11.02 5.32 -9.43
N LEU A 220 12.20 5.84 -9.79
CA LEU A 220 12.48 6.41 -11.12
C LEU A 220 12.37 5.36 -12.23
N GLN A 221 12.93 4.16 -12.02
CA GLN A 221 12.89 3.06 -12.99
C GLN A 221 11.44 2.63 -13.29
N LYS A 222 10.60 2.59 -12.26
CA LYS A 222 9.23 2.07 -12.39
C LYS A 222 8.23 3.15 -12.84
N TYR A 223 8.42 4.39 -12.43
CA TYR A 223 7.40 5.44 -12.59
C TYR A 223 7.89 6.68 -13.33
N GLY A 224 9.10 6.65 -13.88
CA GLY A 224 9.67 7.77 -14.62
C GLY A 224 10.16 8.91 -13.72
N LYS A 225 10.42 10.06 -14.33
CA LYS A 225 11.07 11.22 -13.73
C LYS A 225 10.05 12.20 -13.14
N PRO A 226 10.19 12.63 -11.86
CA PRO A 226 9.40 13.73 -11.33
C PRO A 226 9.95 15.08 -11.81
N LYS A 227 9.09 16.09 -11.91
CA LYS A 227 9.55 17.47 -12.15
C LYS A 227 10.25 18.04 -10.93
N ARG A 228 9.80 17.68 -9.73
CA ARG A 228 10.34 18.17 -8.44
C ARG A 228 10.28 17.07 -7.38
N VAL A 229 11.21 17.14 -6.43
CA VAL A 229 11.22 16.28 -5.25
C VAL A 229 11.17 17.14 -4.00
N TYR A 230 10.39 16.72 -3.02
CA TYR A 230 10.19 17.41 -1.76
C TYR A 230 10.72 16.53 -0.61
N TYR A 231 11.68 17.07 0.11
CA TYR A 231 12.38 16.37 1.19
C TYR A 231 12.26 17.10 2.52
N ASP A 232 12.39 16.36 3.59
CA ASP A 232 12.66 16.96 4.89
C ASP A 232 14.08 17.57 4.94
N ASN A 233 14.40 18.28 6.04
CA ASN A 233 15.71 18.86 6.25
C ASN A 233 16.77 17.86 6.75
N GLY A 234 16.52 16.55 6.66
CA GLY A 234 17.43 15.50 7.11
C GLY A 234 18.77 15.54 6.38
N LYS A 235 19.85 15.22 7.10
CA LYS A 235 21.22 15.23 6.55
C LYS A 235 21.38 14.36 5.30
N THR A 236 20.70 13.23 5.25
CA THR A 236 20.74 12.28 4.13
C THR A 236 20.22 12.92 2.84
N TYR A 237 19.13 13.67 2.93
CA TYR A 237 18.52 14.35 1.77
C TYR A 237 19.32 15.56 1.29
N ARG A 238 20.13 16.16 2.17
CA ARG A 238 21.01 17.30 1.84
C ARG A 238 22.37 16.90 1.29
N SER A 239 22.61 15.62 1.01
CA SER A 239 23.90 15.15 0.50
C SER A 239 24.24 15.79 -0.84
N GLY A 240 25.54 15.95 -1.10
CA GLY A 240 26.03 16.43 -2.40
C GLY A 240 25.68 15.46 -3.53
N HIS A 241 25.66 14.15 -3.23
CA HIS A 241 25.35 13.12 -4.21
C HIS A 241 23.88 13.13 -4.64
N MET A 242 22.92 13.30 -3.71
CA MET A 242 21.52 13.49 -4.10
C MET A 242 21.29 14.71 -5.00
N ARG A 243 22.01 15.82 -4.74
CA ARG A 243 21.97 16.98 -5.62
C ARG A 243 22.54 16.68 -7.01
N HIS A 244 23.64 15.92 -7.05
CA HIS A 244 24.24 15.45 -8.31
C HIS A 244 23.25 14.58 -9.10
N ILE A 245 22.61 13.60 -8.48
CA ILE A 245 21.59 12.75 -9.10
C ILE A 245 20.47 13.61 -9.71
N VAL A 246 19.87 14.48 -8.92
CA VAL A 246 18.77 15.35 -9.35
C VAL A 246 19.18 16.25 -10.53
N ALA A 247 20.39 16.83 -10.48
CA ALA A 247 20.91 17.68 -11.54
C ALA A 247 21.20 16.88 -12.84
N THR A 248 21.83 15.71 -12.72
CA THR A 248 22.16 14.83 -13.86
C THR A 248 20.90 14.34 -14.57
N LEU A 249 19.85 14.03 -13.82
CA LEU A 249 18.56 13.61 -14.37
C LEU A 249 17.70 14.76 -14.89
N GLY A 250 18.15 16.01 -14.76
CA GLY A 250 17.37 17.18 -15.18
C GLY A 250 16.06 17.36 -14.40
N ILE A 251 16.02 16.93 -13.13
CA ILE A 251 14.91 17.21 -12.24
C ILE A 251 14.99 18.68 -11.79
N HIS A 252 13.94 19.46 -12.00
CA HIS A 252 13.99 20.91 -11.95
C HIS A 252 14.34 21.47 -10.57
N ALA A 253 13.91 20.84 -9.48
CA ALA A 253 14.19 21.33 -8.15
C ALA A 253 14.11 20.27 -7.06
N ILE A 254 15.00 20.39 -6.08
CA ILE A 254 14.82 19.84 -4.75
C ILE A 254 14.18 20.91 -3.89
N VAL A 255 12.98 20.66 -3.38
CA VAL A 255 12.29 21.53 -2.46
C VAL A 255 12.49 20.98 -1.05
N PHE A 256 13.03 21.80 -0.15
CA PHE A 256 13.17 21.43 1.26
C PHE A 256 12.07 22.07 2.08
N THR A 257 11.61 21.36 3.11
CA THR A 257 10.69 21.93 4.10
C THR A 257 11.24 23.22 4.67
N GLN A 258 10.43 24.29 4.64
CA GLN A 258 10.80 25.50 5.37
C GLN A 258 10.65 25.24 6.87
N ALA A 259 11.62 25.71 7.65
CA ALA A 259 11.52 25.60 9.12
C ALA A 259 10.22 26.23 9.60
N TYR A 260 9.48 25.50 10.43
CA TYR A 260 8.17 25.88 11.02
C TYR A 260 6.97 25.99 10.04
N ARG A 261 7.08 25.44 8.80
CA ARG A 261 5.95 25.28 7.88
C ARG A 261 5.77 23.80 7.47
N PRO A 262 5.09 22.99 8.29
CA PRO A 262 4.89 21.55 8.02
C PRO A 262 3.85 21.28 6.90
N GLU A 263 3.21 22.30 6.37
CA GLU A 263 2.04 22.21 5.47
C GLU A 263 2.32 21.39 4.20
N GLY A 264 3.57 21.38 3.72
CA GLY A 264 3.96 20.60 2.55
C GLY A 264 4.11 19.08 2.79
N HIS A 265 4.30 18.62 4.03
CA HIS A 265 4.56 17.21 4.38
C HIS A 265 3.32 16.40 4.81
N GLY A 266 2.16 17.03 4.97
CA GLY A 266 0.96 16.39 5.53
C GLY A 266 0.56 15.10 4.83
N LYS A 267 0.83 14.95 3.53
CA LYS A 267 0.48 13.76 2.74
C LYS A 267 1.37 12.56 3.05
N ILE A 268 2.69 12.75 3.05
CA ILE A 268 3.63 11.69 3.40
C ILE A 268 3.54 11.34 4.89
N GLU A 269 3.22 12.30 5.75
CA GLU A 269 2.96 12.05 7.17
C GLU A 269 1.68 11.23 7.38
N ALA A 270 0.61 11.50 6.62
CA ALA A 270 -0.63 10.72 6.64
C ALA A 270 -0.36 9.28 6.17
N PHE A 271 0.41 9.12 5.09
CA PHE A 271 0.89 7.81 4.65
C PHE A 271 1.68 7.09 5.76
N ASN A 272 2.64 7.76 6.39
CA ASN A 272 3.46 7.18 7.45
C ASN A 272 2.64 6.74 8.69
N ARG A 273 1.58 7.48 9.05
CA ARG A 273 0.63 7.06 10.10
C ARG A 273 -0.13 5.80 9.69
N LEU A 274 -0.60 5.76 8.45
CA LEU A 274 -1.29 4.58 7.90
C LEU A 274 -0.36 3.37 7.85
N ALA A 275 0.86 3.52 7.33
CA ALA A 275 1.84 2.45 7.26
C ALA A 275 2.18 1.91 8.66
N LYS A 276 2.30 2.78 9.67
CA LYS A 276 2.51 2.36 11.05
C LYS A 276 1.36 1.51 11.58
N ALA A 277 0.11 1.94 11.35
CA ALA A 277 -1.08 1.27 11.88
C ALA A 277 -1.47 0.02 11.07
N ALA A 278 -1.25 0.03 9.75
CA ALA A 278 -1.73 -1.01 8.86
C ALA A 278 -0.66 -2.02 8.42
N PHE A 279 0.63 -1.68 8.49
CA PHE A 279 1.72 -2.58 8.13
C PHE A 279 2.62 -2.90 9.32
N VAL A 280 3.23 -1.87 9.95
CA VAL A 280 4.21 -2.11 11.02
C VAL A 280 3.59 -2.82 12.22
N ALA A 281 2.33 -2.54 12.54
CA ALA A 281 1.61 -3.22 13.61
C ALA A 281 1.43 -4.73 13.33
N GLU A 282 1.24 -5.11 12.07
CA GLU A 282 1.06 -6.51 11.66
C GLU A 282 2.36 -7.33 11.71
N VAL A 283 3.52 -6.67 11.61
CA VAL A 283 4.83 -7.38 11.68
C VAL A 283 4.96 -8.20 12.97
N LYS A 284 4.39 -7.72 14.08
CA LYS A 284 4.42 -8.43 15.36
C LYS A 284 3.65 -9.75 15.34
N ALA A 285 2.57 -9.80 14.54
CA ALA A 285 1.70 -10.97 14.38
C ALA A 285 2.11 -11.81 13.14
N SER A 286 3.28 -11.56 12.57
CA SER A 286 3.78 -12.28 11.39
C SER A 286 5.00 -13.13 11.72
N SER A 287 5.36 -14.01 10.78
CA SER A 287 6.58 -14.82 10.84
C SER A 287 7.83 -14.09 10.38
N ILE A 288 7.75 -12.80 10.01
CA ILE A 288 8.87 -12.00 9.50
C ILE A 288 9.98 -11.87 10.53
N ARG A 289 11.20 -12.26 10.14
CA ARG A 289 12.41 -12.20 11.00
C ARG A 289 13.58 -11.54 10.30
N THR A 290 13.59 -11.48 8.97
CA THR A 290 14.68 -10.89 8.18
C THR A 290 14.27 -9.58 7.52
N LEU A 291 15.26 -8.81 7.10
CA LEU A 291 15.04 -7.55 6.38
C LEU A 291 14.45 -7.80 4.97
N GLU A 292 14.85 -8.90 4.35
CA GLU A 292 14.40 -9.36 3.04
C GLU A 292 12.91 -9.69 3.09
N GLU A 293 12.48 -10.53 4.04
CA GLU A 293 11.07 -10.86 4.26
C GLU A 293 10.23 -9.61 4.56
N LEU A 294 10.75 -8.69 5.38
CA LEU A 294 10.08 -7.44 5.69
C LEU A 294 9.86 -6.58 4.44
N ASN A 295 10.87 -6.48 3.59
CA ASN A 295 10.79 -5.69 2.37
C ASN A 295 9.86 -6.33 1.34
N GLU A 296 9.89 -7.64 1.19
CA GLU A 296 8.96 -8.36 0.30
C GLU A 296 7.51 -8.16 0.75
N ALA A 297 7.24 -8.34 2.03
CA ALA A 297 5.92 -8.11 2.60
C ALA A 297 5.45 -6.65 2.45
N PHE A 298 6.38 -5.69 2.58
CA PHE A 298 6.05 -4.29 2.39
C PHE A 298 5.68 -3.96 0.95
N VAL A 299 6.41 -4.50 -0.01
CA VAL A 299 6.09 -4.32 -1.43
C VAL A 299 4.75 -4.99 -1.77
N ALA A 300 4.47 -6.17 -1.20
CA ALA A 300 3.17 -6.83 -1.35
C ALA A 300 2.03 -5.97 -0.77
N TRP A 301 2.20 -5.43 0.43
CA TRP A 301 1.24 -4.53 1.06
C TRP A 301 1.03 -3.24 0.25
N MET A 302 2.11 -2.66 -0.25
CA MET A 302 2.06 -1.48 -1.11
C MET A 302 1.24 -1.73 -2.38
N ASP A 303 1.53 -2.82 -3.09
CA ASP A 303 0.93 -3.13 -4.39
C ASP A 303 -0.52 -3.65 -4.27
N LEU A 304 -0.82 -4.47 -3.26
CA LEU A 304 -2.12 -5.14 -3.15
C LEU A 304 -3.11 -4.42 -2.23
N GLU A 305 -2.60 -3.66 -1.25
CA GLU A 305 -3.47 -2.94 -0.32
C GLU A 305 -3.44 -1.44 -0.55
N TYR A 306 -2.32 -0.78 -0.23
CA TYR A 306 -2.27 0.67 -0.17
C TYR A 306 -2.65 1.33 -1.51
N ASN A 307 -2.01 0.91 -2.60
CA ASN A 307 -2.22 1.51 -3.92
C ASN A 307 -3.57 1.14 -4.57
N ARG A 308 -4.23 0.09 -4.08
CA ARG A 308 -5.55 -0.36 -4.56
C ARG A 308 -6.72 0.08 -3.67
N GLN A 309 -6.46 0.61 -2.49
CA GLN A 309 -7.51 1.10 -1.60
C GLN A 309 -7.96 2.50 -2.01
N VAL A 310 -9.27 2.76 -1.99
CA VAL A 310 -9.81 4.10 -2.26
C VAL A 310 -9.31 5.08 -1.20
N HIS A 311 -8.64 6.13 -1.64
CA HIS A 311 -8.12 7.18 -0.77
C HIS A 311 -9.23 8.16 -0.38
N GLY A 312 -9.41 8.41 0.92
CA GLY A 312 -10.53 9.19 1.45
C GLY A 312 -10.63 10.62 0.93
N GLU A 313 -9.49 11.27 0.60
CA GLU A 313 -9.50 12.64 0.08
C GLU A 313 -9.78 12.70 -1.43
N THR A 314 -9.26 11.73 -2.18
CA THR A 314 -9.35 11.76 -3.66
C THR A 314 -10.56 11.01 -4.19
N GLY A 315 -11.18 10.15 -3.38
CA GLY A 315 -12.29 9.30 -3.80
C GLY A 315 -11.93 8.23 -4.84
N GLN A 316 -10.64 8.10 -5.17
CA GLN A 316 -10.09 7.15 -6.14
C GLN A 316 -8.97 6.34 -5.52
N THR A 317 -8.62 5.20 -6.14
CA THR A 317 -7.41 4.47 -5.75
C THR A 317 -6.18 5.22 -6.24
N PRO A 318 -5.05 5.21 -5.49
CA PRO A 318 -3.78 5.77 -5.97
C PRO A 318 -3.38 5.25 -7.36
N ASP A 319 -3.59 3.96 -7.62
CA ASP A 319 -3.31 3.34 -8.91
C ASP A 319 -4.14 3.94 -10.05
N THR A 320 -5.45 4.05 -9.88
CA THR A 320 -6.34 4.61 -10.89
C THR A 320 -5.99 6.06 -11.18
N ARG A 321 -5.76 6.85 -10.12
CA ARG A 321 -5.45 8.26 -10.26
C ARG A 321 -4.08 8.51 -10.92
N TRP A 322 -3.09 7.67 -10.63
CA TRP A 322 -1.78 7.76 -11.27
C TRP A 322 -1.86 7.41 -12.76
N ARG A 323 -2.58 6.32 -13.10
CA ARG A 323 -2.75 5.90 -14.49
C ARG A 323 -3.48 6.92 -15.36
N ALA A 324 -4.37 7.71 -14.81
CA ALA A 324 -5.06 8.76 -15.55
C ALA A 324 -4.12 9.83 -16.15
N GLY A 325 -2.90 9.95 -15.65
CA GLY A 325 -1.90 10.89 -16.15
C GLY A 325 -0.65 10.23 -16.75
N ILE A 326 -0.69 8.93 -17.05
CA ILE A 326 0.48 8.16 -17.53
C ILE A 326 1.09 8.71 -18.82
N GLU A 327 0.30 9.34 -19.66
CA GLU A 327 0.74 9.96 -20.93
C GLU A 327 1.75 11.10 -20.73
N ARG A 328 1.84 11.64 -19.52
CA ARG A 328 2.77 12.72 -19.16
C ARG A 328 4.05 12.24 -18.48
N VAL A 329 4.18 10.92 -18.33
CA VAL A 329 5.33 10.33 -17.65
C VAL A 329 6.53 10.36 -18.58
N GLU A 330 7.61 10.98 -18.13
CA GLU A 330 8.90 11.00 -18.81
C GLU A 330 9.80 9.93 -18.19
N TYR A 331 10.17 8.93 -18.97
CA TYR A 331 11.10 7.88 -18.54
C TYR A 331 12.54 8.32 -18.75
N ILE A 332 13.44 7.77 -17.94
CA ILE A 332 14.89 8.08 -17.98
C ILE A 332 15.57 6.92 -18.69
N ASP A 333 16.47 7.25 -19.62
CA ASP A 333 17.30 6.22 -20.25
C ASP A 333 18.27 5.58 -19.25
N GLU A 334 18.61 4.32 -19.48
CA GLU A 334 19.42 3.53 -18.56
C GLU A 334 20.85 4.08 -18.43
N ARG A 335 21.43 4.63 -19.49
CA ARG A 335 22.74 5.26 -19.46
C ARG A 335 22.75 6.50 -18.56
N GLN A 336 21.73 7.35 -18.71
CA GLN A 336 21.57 8.54 -17.87
C GLN A 336 21.34 8.13 -16.40
N MET A 337 20.56 7.06 -16.17
CA MET A 337 20.34 6.50 -14.84
C MET A 337 21.67 6.04 -14.21
N ARG A 338 22.45 5.21 -14.92
CA ARG A 338 23.77 4.76 -14.45
C ARG A 338 24.71 5.93 -14.15
N LEU A 339 24.77 6.93 -15.01
CA LEU A 339 25.60 8.11 -14.78
C LEU A 339 25.19 8.91 -13.56
N ALA A 340 23.87 9.07 -13.32
CA ALA A 340 23.35 9.84 -12.20
C ALA A 340 23.66 9.18 -10.85
N PHE A 341 23.51 7.87 -10.76
CA PHE A 341 23.69 7.11 -9.51
C PHE A 341 25.10 6.59 -9.30
N ARG A 342 26.01 6.88 -10.19
CA ARG A 342 27.40 6.45 -10.10
C ARG A 342 28.13 7.14 -8.95
N TRP A 343 28.71 6.34 -8.06
CA TRP A 343 29.54 6.81 -6.97
C TRP A 343 30.98 7.03 -7.40
N ARG A 344 31.66 7.91 -6.70
CA ARG A 344 33.08 8.15 -6.85
C ARG A 344 33.78 7.95 -5.53
N GLU A 345 34.78 7.09 -5.52
CA GLU A 345 35.68 6.92 -4.40
C GLU A 345 37.15 7.00 -4.84
N GLN A 346 37.98 7.53 -3.93
CA GLN A 346 39.41 7.56 -4.16
C GLN A 346 40.08 6.34 -3.59
N ARG A 347 40.93 5.70 -4.36
CA ARG A 347 41.72 4.55 -3.95
C ARG A 347 43.18 4.76 -4.33
N THR A 348 44.06 4.01 -3.65
CA THR A 348 45.50 3.91 -4.01
C THR A 348 45.78 2.41 -4.15
N PRO A 349 45.94 1.91 -5.39
CA PRO A 349 46.30 0.53 -5.64
C PRO A 349 47.64 0.16 -4.98
N ASP A 350 47.82 -1.07 -4.61
CA ASP A 350 49.06 -1.59 -4.07
C ASP A 350 50.18 -1.69 -5.16
N LYS A 351 51.31 -2.30 -4.81
CA LYS A 351 52.43 -2.52 -5.75
C LYS A 351 52.08 -3.43 -6.94
N ALA A 352 51.06 -4.25 -6.81
CA ALA A 352 50.56 -5.15 -7.85
C ALA A 352 49.37 -4.54 -8.62
N GLY A 353 49.06 -3.26 -8.39
CA GLY A 353 47.92 -2.59 -9.02
C GLY A 353 46.58 -3.00 -8.44
N ILE A 354 46.55 -3.68 -7.29
CA ILE A 354 45.30 -4.18 -6.70
C ILE A 354 44.72 -3.14 -5.73
N PHE A 355 43.42 -2.89 -5.84
CA PHE A 355 42.68 -2.11 -4.87
C PHE A 355 41.37 -2.84 -4.50
N SER A 356 40.80 -2.52 -3.36
CA SER A 356 39.52 -3.06 -2.90
C SER A 356 38.46 -1.99 -2.86
N LEU A 357 37.26 -2.36 -3.33
CA LEU A 357 36.05 -1.58 -3.22
C LEU A 357 35.01 -2.47 -2.54
N PHE A 358 34.55 -2.09 -1.34
CA PHE A 358 33.81 -2.98 -0.45
C PHE A 358 34.54 -4.32 -0.23
N ALA A 359 33.89 -5.44 -0.47
CA ALA A 359 34.52 -6.78 -0.35
C ALA A 359 35.17 -7.29 -1.65
N THR A 360 35.07 -6.52 -2.75
CA THR A 360 35.54 -6.93 -4.09
C THR A 360 36.91 -6.33 -4.40
N ARG A 361 37.79 -7.11 -5.03
CA ARG A 361 39.11 -6.67 -5.46
C ARG A 361 39.11 -6.42 -6.96
N TYR A 362 39.85 -5.40 -7.38
CA TYR A 362 40.05 -5.02 -8.77
C TYR A 362 41.53 -4.82 -9.02
N GLN A 363 41.95 -4.96 -10.27
CA GLN A 363 43.34 -4.74 -10.68
C GLN A 363 43.39 -3.71 -11.79
N VAL A 364 44.32 -2.75 -11.67
CA VAL A 364 44.64 -1.75 -12.67
C VAL A 364 45.99 -2.02 -13.28
N GLY A 365 46.28 -1.39 -14.41
CA GLY A 365 47.58 -1.43 -15.05
C GLY A 365 48.73 -1.00 -14.14
N PRO A 366 49.97 -1.52 -14.36
CA PRO A 366 51.11 -1.27 -13.50
C PRO A 366 51.49 0.22 -13.38
N GLU A 367 51.14 1.05 -14.37
CA GLU A 367 51.35 2.49 -14.38
C GLU A 367 50.54 3.25 -13.32
N LEU A 368 49.46 2.67 -12.84
CA LEU A 368 48.61 3.21 -11.79
C LEU A 368 48.94 2.66 -10.39
N ALA A 369 49.85 1.71 -10.29
CA ALA A 369 50.30 1.16 -9.02
C ALA A 369 50.83 2.26 -8.09
N ARG A 370 50.39 2.26 -6.82
CA ARG A 370 50.74 3.26 -5.80
C ARG A 370 50.36 4.71 -6.13
N ARG A 371 49.56 4.95 -7.20
CA ARG A 371 49.05 6.28 -7.54
C ARG A 371 47.63 6.44 -7.04
N ARG A 372 47.26 7.66 -6.71
CA ARG A 372 45.89 8.00 -6.33
C ARG A 372 45.01 8.00 -7.58
N ILE A 373 43.98 7.16 -7.56
CA ILE A 373 42.98 7.01 -8.63
C ILE A 373 41.58 7.34 -8.10
N ASP A 374 40.71 7.81 -8.99
CA ASP A 374 39.30 7.96 -8.76
C ASP A 374 38.56 6.76 -9.37
N VAL A 375 37.82 6.02 -8.57
CA VAL A 375 37.05 4.87 -9.00
C VAL A 375 35.58 5.29 -9.06
N TYR A 376 34.98 5.15 -10.21
CA TYR A 376 33.56 5.37 -10.42
C TYR A 376 32.86 4.01 -10.59
N PHE A 377 31.78 3.82 -9.86
CA PHE A 377 31.07 2.55 -9.81
C PHE A 377 29.58 2.71 -9.48
N ASP A 378 28.79 1.75 -9.87
CA ASP A 378 27.40 1.61 -9.42
C ASP A 378 27.38 0.79 -8.12
N PRO A 379 26.83 1.31 -7.00
CA PRO A 379 26.75 0.55 -5.74
C PRO A 379 25.91 -0.74 -5.82
N GLU A 380 24.99 -0.83 -6.79
CA GLU A 380 24.18 -2.02 -7.01
C GLU A 380 24.82 -3.02 -7.99
N ASP A 381 25.78 -2.56 -8.80
CA ASP A 381 26.47 -3.40 -9.78
C ASP A 381 27.99 -3.15 -9.73
N LEU A 382 28.70 -4.05 -9.08
CA LEU A 382 30.15 -4.04 -8.93
C LEU A 382 30.86 -4.95 -9.95
N SER A 383 30.14 -5.42 -10.96
CA SER A 383 30.71 -6.25 -12.03
C SER A 383 31.73 -5.51 -12.90
N GLU A 384 31.61 -4.18 -12.98
CA GLU A 384 32.52 -3.30 -13.69
C GLU A 384 32.68 -1.96 -12.97
N VAL A 385 33.90 -1.47 -12.87
CA VAL A 385 34.21 -0.14 -12.31
C VAL A 385 35.08 0.66 -13.28
N GLU A 386 34.87 1.96 -13.35
CA GLU A 386 35.68 2.86 -14.17
C GLU A 386 36.78 3.54 -13.34
N VAL A 387 38.01 3.49 -13.85
CA VAL A 387 39.16 4.06 -13.19
C VAL A 387 39.61 5.33 -13.92
N HIS A 388 39.79 6.41 -13.18
CA HIS A 388 40.25 7.70 -13.67
C HIS A 388 41.51 8.13 -12.91
N ALA A 389 42.45 8.74 -13.62
CA ALA A 389 43.61 9.35 -13.03
C ALA A 389 43.79 10.80 -13.56
N GLY A 390 43.98 11.74 -12.64
CA GLY A 390 44.07 13.16 -13.00
C GLY A 390 42.83 13.70 -13.71
N GLY A 391 41.64 13.18 -13.40
CA GLY A 391 40.37 13.58 -14.00
C GLY A 391 40.07 12.99 -15.39
N ARG A 392 40.96 12.13 -15.93
CA ARG A 392 40.77 11.46 -17.22
C ARG A 392 40.46 9.99 -17.03
N PHE A 393 39.53 9.47 -17.81
CA PHE A 393 39.27 8.03 -17.90
C PHE A 393 40.54 7.31 -18.37
N VAL A 394 40.85 6.20 -17.71
CA VAL A 394 42.01 5.36 -18.06
C VAL A 394 41.53 3.99 -18.52
N GLU A 395 40.83 3.27 -17.69
CA GLU A 395 40.41 1.89 -17.98
C GLU A 395 39.14 1.48 -17.20
N ARG A 396 38.56 0.36 -17.62
CA ARG A 396 37.50 -0.34 -16.88
C ARG A 396 38.06 -1.62 -16.27
N CYS A 397 37.72 -1.86 -15.04
CA CYS A 397 38.19 -3.01 -14.31
C CYS A 397 37.00 -3.90 -13.91
N THR A 398 37.15 -5.20 -14.10
CA THR A 398 36.25 -6.23 -13.59
C THR A 398 36.80 -6.82 -12.28
N PRO A 399 35.98 -7.50 -11.46
CA PRO A 399 36.45 -8.14 -10.24
C PRO A 399 37.64 -9.05 -10.50
N PHE A 400 38.70 -8.86 -9.73
CA PHE A 400 39.90 -9.68 -9.80
C PHE A 400 39.75 -10.89 -8.89
N GLU A 401 39.59 -12.07 -9.50
CA GLU A 401 39.60 -13.35 -8.79
C GLU A 401 41.04 -13.86 -8.72
N VAL A 402 41.60 -13.87 -7.53
CA VAL A 402 42.82 -14.64 -7.28
C VAL A 402 42.46 -16.10 -7.40
N GLN A 403 42.93 -16.76 -8.46
CA GLN A 403 42.86 -18.23 -8.54
C GLN A 403 43.70 -18.82 -7.40
N GLN A 404 43.13 -18.90 -6.23
CA GLN A 404 43.72 -19.67 -5.14
C GLN A 404 43.25 -21.12 -5.30
N HIS A 405 44.20 -22.00 -5.55
CA HIS A 405 44.05 -23.43 -5.28
C HIS A 405 43.89 -23.67 -3.78
N ARG A 406 42.82 -23.16 -3.18
CA ARG A 406 42.36 -23.52 -1.84
C ARG A 406 41.19 -24.48 -1.99
N ARG A 407 41.38 -25.68 -1.47
CA ARG A 407 40.28 -26.65 -1.27
C ARG A 407 39.15 -25.92 -0.53
N PRO A 408 37.87 -26.02 -0.98
CA PRO A 408 36.76 -25.41 -0.29
C PRO A 408 36.71 -26.01 1.13
N ARG A 409 36.73 -25.16 2.14
CA ARG A 409 36.34 -25.56 3.49
C ARG A 409 34.88 -25.97 3.43
N PRO A 410 34.48 -27.13 3.97
CA PRO A 410 33.07 -27.45 4.07
C PRO A 410 32.38 -26.37 4.90
N ASN A 411 31.33 -25.80 4.34
CA ASN A 411 30.47 -24.85 5.05
C ASN A 411 29.66 -25.68 6.06
N LEU A 412 30.18 -25.75 7.29
CA LEU A 412 29.50 -26.33 8.42
C LEU A 412 28.78 -25.20 9.13
N GLU A 413 27.53 -24.98 8.73
CA GLU A 413 26.43 -24.52 9.59
C GLU A 413 25.22 -24.27 8.69
N GLU A 414 24.37 -25.29 8.58
CA GLU A 414 22.98 -25.08 8.21
C GLU A 414 22.35 -24.19 9.31
N PRO A 415 21.57 -23.17 8.93
CA PRO A 415 20.83 -22.40 9.92
C PRO A 415 19.92 -23.36 10.69
N SER A 416 20.10 -23.40 12.01
CA SER A 416 19.23 -24.13 12.91
C SER A 416 17.77 -23.78 12.62
N ALA A 417 16.94 -24.83 12.49
CA ALA A 417 15.50 -24.72 12.33
C ALA A 417 14.92 -23.75 13.40
N PRO A 418 13.93 -22.95 13.04
CA PRO A 418 13.32 -22.01 13.99
C PRO A 418 12.72 -22.81 15.15
N THR A 419 13.06 -22.41 16.36
CA THR A 419 12.47 -22.93 17.61
C THR A 419 10.95 -22.77 17.55
N GLU A 420 10.22 -23.85 17.77
CA GLU A 420 8.75 -23.99 17.67
C GLU A 420 7.94 -23.22 18.72
N ASP A 421 8.53 -22.36 19.55
CA ASP A 421 7.91 -21.77 20.73
C ASP A 421 7.44 -20.31 20.62
N ALA A 422 7.19 -19.79 19.40
CA ALA A 422 6.46 -18.54 19.29
C ALA A 422 4.94 -18.82 19.22
N PRO A 423 4.10 -18.13 20.02
CA PRO A 423 2.66 -18.30 19.93
C PRO A 423 2.20 -18.04 18.50
N ARG A 424 1.56 -19.04 17.90
CA ARG A 424 1.03 -18.93 16.53
C ARG A 424 -0.05 -17.87 16.53
N ALA A 425 0.13 -16.82 15.71
CA ALA A 425 -0.90 -15.82 15.48
C ALA A 425 -2.15 -16.47 14.89
N THR A 426 -3.32 -15.95 15.23
CA THR A 426 -4.62 -16.40 14.68
C THR A 426 -4.64 -16.24 13.15
N ALA A 427 -3.98 -15.19 12.62
CA ALA A 427 -3.78 -15.01 11.18
C ALA A 427 -2.43 -14.33 10.89
N ASP A 428 -1.60 -14.97 10.06
CA ASP A 428 -0.42 -14.35 9.46
C ASP A 428 -0.82 -13.59 8.19
N TRP A 429 -1.34 -12.38 8.38
CA TRP A 429 -1.83 -11.54 7.30
C TRP A 429 -0.73 -11.12 6.32
N LEU A 430 0.45 -10.74 6.81
CA LEU A 430 1.54 -10.34 5.95
C LEU A 430 2.09 -11.50 5.12
N GLY A 431 2.15 -12.69 5.69
CA GLY A 431 2.48 -13.91 4.95
C GLY A 431 1.42 -14.22 3.87
N HIS A 432 0.14 -14.02 4.17
CA HIS A 432 -0.95 -14.22 3.20
C HIS A 432 -0.82 -13.26 2.00
N ILE A 433 -0.68 -11.95 2.22
CA ILE A 433 -0.55 -10.99 1.11
C ILE A 433 0.76 -11.17 0.34
N THR A 434 1.83 -11.59 0.98
CA THR A 434 3.11 -11.88 0.30
C THR A 434 2.97 -13.06 -0.64
N ARG A 435 2.34 -14.18 -0.20
CA ARG A 435 2.03 -15.31 -1.08
C ARG A 435 1.13 -14.90 -2.23
N ARG A 436 0.03 -14.19 -1.95
CA ARG A 436 -0.88 -13.69 -2.98
C ARG A 436 -0.17 -12.82 -4.02
N ARG A 437 0.75 -11.94 -3.60
CA ARG A 437 1.53 -11.14 -4.54
C ARG A 437 2.45 -12.00 -5.41
N ARG A 438 3.08 -13.03 -4.85
CA ARG A 438 3.90 -13.98 -5.64
C ARG A 438 3.04 -14.73 -6.65
N GLU A 439 1.84 -15.14 -6.28
CA GLU A 439 0.88 -15.82 -7.15
C GLU A 439 0.37 -14.88 -8.25
N GLU A 440 0.04 -13.61 -7.95
CA GLU A 440 -0.35 -12.62 -8.94
C GLU A 440 0.81 -12.22 -9.87
N ALA A 441 2.06 -12.21 -9.39
CA ALA A 441 3.25 -11.99 -10.21
C ALA A 441 3.59 -13.22 -11.07
N PHE A 442 3.24 -14.40 -10.58
CA PHE A 442 3.24 -15.65 -11.33
C PHE A 442 1.85 -15.90 -11.91
N VAL A 443 1.31 -14.95 -12.67
CA VAL A 443 0.27 -15.30 -13.64
C VAL A 443 1.03 -16.14 -14.67
N PRO A 444 0.78 -17.46 -14.77
CA PRO A 444 1.26 -18.23 -15.91
C PRO A 444 0.77 -17.45 -17.14
N PRO A 445 1.57 -17.34 -18.20
CA PRO A 445 1.16 -16.63 -19.39
C PRO A 445 -0.26 -17.07 -19.70
N ALA A 446 -1.16 -16.09 -19.85
CA ALA A 446 -2.55 -16.38 -20.19
C ALA A 446 -2.52 -17.41 -21.33
N PRO A 447 -3.37 -18.45 -21.31
CA PRO A 447 -3.35 -19.45 -22.36
C PRO A 447 -3.43 -18.69 -23.67
N GLU A 448 -2.38 -18.83 -24.49
CA GLU A 448 -2.20 -18.21 -25.80
C GLU A 448 -2.00 -16.68 -25.74
N ALA A 449 -0.74 -16.25 -25.49
CA ALA A 449 -0.25 -15.04 -26.13
C ALA A 449 -0.63 -15.19 -27.60
N THR A 450 -1.41 -14.24 -28.14
CA THR A 450 -1.72 -14.26 -29.58
C THR A 450 -0.39 -14.35 -30.33
N ASP A 451 -0.32 -15.03 -31.47
CA ASP A 451 0.89 -15.10 -32.31
C ASP A 451 1.52 -13.69 -32.51
N ALA A 452 0.70 -12.65 -32.48
CA ALA A 452 1.11 -11.26 -32.55
C ALA A 452 1.94 -10.80 -31.32
N ASP A 453 1.52 -11.14 -30.09
CA ASP A 453 2.26 -10.73 -28.87
C ASP A 453 3.63 -11.45 -28.78
N ALA A 454 3.66 -12.74 -29.15
CA ALA A 454 4.90 -13.49 -29.24
C ALA A 454 5.83 -12.89 -30.32
N GLY A 455 5.27 -12.44 -31.45
CA GLY A 455 5.99 -11.75 -32.52
C GLY A 455 6.63 -10.43 -32.07
N ILE A 456 5.91 -9.62 -31.29
CA ILE A 456 6.43 -8.34 -30.76
C ILE A 456 7.52 -8.57 -29.71
N VAL A 457 7.36 -9.55 -28.81
CA VAL A 457 8.41 -9.93 -27.85
C VAL A 457 9.67 -10.38 -28.58
N ALA A 458 9.54 -11.21 -29.62
CA ALA A 458 10.67 -11.67 -30.42
C ALA A 458 11.34 -10.49 -31.17
N LEU A 459 10.56 -9.60 -31.77
CA LEU A 459 11.04 -8.40 -32.46
C LEU A 459 11.84 -7.49 -31.53
N LEU A 460 11.32 -7.19 -30.35
CA LEU A 460 12.02 -6.32 -29.38
C LEU A 460 13.29 -6.98 -28.83
N ARG A 461 13.26 -8.31 -28.63
CA ARG A 461 14.44 -9.07 -28.20
C ARG A 461 15.55 -9.07 -29.27
N GLU A 462 15.19 -9.13 -30.55
CA GLU A 462 16.15 -9.10 -31.66
C GLU A 462 16.77 -7.72 -31.88
N ARG A 463 15.99 -6.66 -31.68
CA ARG A 463 16.38 -5.28 -32.06
C ARG A 463 16.96 -4.45 -30.91
N LEU A 464 16.64 -4.79 -29.64
CA LEU A 464 17.15 -4.08 -28.48
C LEU A 464 18.31 -4.84 -27.84
N ASP A 465 19.25 -4.07 -27.29
CA ASP A 465 20.34 -4.65 -26.49
C ASP A 465 19.78 -5.41 -25.28
N SER A 466 20.43 -6.50 -24.91
CA SER A 466 20.04 -7.34 -23.77
C SER A 466 20.02 -6.58 -22.43
N SER A 467 20.76 -5.48 -22.33
CA SER A 467 20.75 -4.59 -21.16
C SER A 467 19.52 -3.69 -21.06
N VAL A 468 18.82 -3.50 -22.19
CA VAL A 468 17.63 -2.66 -22.33
C VAL A 468 16.35 -3.49 -22.34
N PHE A 469 16.40 -4.70 -22.90
CA PHE A 469 15.26 -5.58 -23.06
C PHE A 469 14.88 -6.25 -21.73
N ASP A 470 13.65 -5.98 -21.27
CA ASP A 470 13.04 -6.68 -20.14
C ASP A 470 11.73 -7.32 -20.58
N GLU A 471 11.73 -8.65 -20.72
CA GLU A 471 10.59 -9.42 -21.20
C GLU A 471 9.36 -9.25 -20.32
N THR A 472 9.53 -9.15 -19.01
CA THR A 472 8.41 -8.98 -18.06
C THR A 472 7.70 -7.66 -18.31
N THR A 473 8.46 -6.60 -18.46
CA THR A 473 7.92 -5.26 -18.76
C THR A 473 7.22 -5.23 -20.13
N VAL A 474 7.80 -5.88 -21.14
CA VAL A 474 7.20 -5.98 -22.47
C VAL A 474 5.86 -6.73 -22.43
N ARG A 475 5.80 -7.88 -21.78
CA ARG A 475 4.58 -8.69 -21.65
C ARG A 475 3.49 -7.95 -20.87
N ASP A 476 3.85 -7.27 -19.77
CA ASP A 476 2.92 -6.44 -19.01
C ASP A 476 2.34 -5.30 -19.84
N PHE A 477 3.16 -4.70 -20.70
CA PHE A 477 2.71 -3.65 -21.62
C PHE A 477 1.77 -4.20 -22.69
N LEU A 478 2.11 -5.30 -23.36
CA LEU A 478 1.27 -5.93 -24.38
C LEU A 478 -0.07 -6.39 -23.80
N HIS A 479 -0.07 -6.96 -22.62
CA HIS A 479 -1.31 -7.33 -21.93
C HIS A 479 -2.20 -6.12 -21.59
N ARG A 480 -1.60 -4.97 -21.36
CA ARG A 480 -2.34 -3.74 -20.98
C ARG A 480 -2.83 -2.93 -22.16
N TYR A 481 -2.08 -2.89 -23.24
CA TYR A 481 -2.29 -1.98 -24.37
C TYR A 481 -2.45 -2.68 -25.71
N GLY A 482 -2.16 -3.96 -25.82
CA GLY A 482 -2.32 -4.77 -27.01
C GLY A 482 -3.78 -5.15 -27.30
N PRO A 483 -4.06 -5.92 -28.37
CA PRO A 483 -3.06 -6.47 -29.31
C PRO A 483 -2.53 -5.43 -30.31
N PHE A 484 -1.28 -5.61 -30.75
CA PHE A 484 -0.65 -4.77 -31.77
C PHE A 484 -0.27 -5.60 -33.00
N GLU A 485 -0.33 -5.00 -34.18
CA GLU A 485 0.15 -5.62 -35.41
C GLU A 485 1.69 -5.58 -35.47
N VAL A 486 2.32 -6.74 -35.61
CA VAL A 486 3.79 -6.90 -35.57
C VAL A 486 4.48 -6.02 -36.60
N GLU A 487 3.96 -5.93 -37.84
CA GLU A 487 4.54 -5.13 -38.91
C GLU A 487 4.52 -3.63 -38.64
N ARG A 488 3.47 -3.14 -37.99
CA ARG A 488 3.37 -1.74 -37.58
C ARG A 488 4.27 -1.44 -36.39
N ALA A 489 4.31 -2.38 -35.40
CA ALA A 489 5.21 -2.27 -34.27
C ALA A 489 6.70 -2.24 -34.72
N ALA A 490 7.05 -3.05 -35.72
CA ALA A 490 8.39 -3.07 -36.31
C ALA A 490 8.78 -1.72 -36.92
N ARG A 491 7.88 -1.12 -37.72
CA ARG A 491 8.12 0.21 -38.31
C ARG A 491 8.29 1.30 -37.27
N ALA A 492 7.41 1.33 -36.27
CA ALA A 492 7.49 2.30 -35.17
C ALA A 492 8.79 2.15 -34.35
N LEU A 493 9.26 0.92 -34.17
CA LEU A 493 10.51 0.63 -33.51
C LEU A 493 11.71 1.08 -34.37
N ASP A 494 11.69 0.79 -35.68
CA ASP A 494 12.74 1.20 -36.61
C ASP A 494 12.84 2.74 -36.70
N ASP A 495 11.71 3.44 -36.73
CA ASP A 495 11.66 4.91 -36.69
C ASP A 495 12.24 5.45 -35.37
N ALA A 496 11.89 4.85 -34.22
CA ALA A 496 12.40 5.24 -32.92
C ALA A 496 13.92 5.00 -32.79
N LEU A 497 14.44 3.94 -33.41
CA LEU A 497 15.87 3.64 -33.45
C LEU A 497 16.63 4.58 -34.40
N ALA A 498 16.02 4.94 -35.55
CA ALA A 498 16.59 5.86 -36.54
C ALA A 498 16.70 7.29 -36.00
N ASP A 499 15.81 7.72 -35.12
CA ASP A 499 15.86 9.01 -34.40
C ASP A 499 16.99 9.12 -33.37
N GLY A 500 17.89 8.14 -33.32
CA GLY A 500 19.04 8.13 -32.40
C GLY A 500 18.66 7.76 -30.96
N ARG A 501 17.49 7.19 -30.75
CA ARG A 501 17.03 6.65 -29.45
C ARG A 501 17.64 5.27 -29.21
N THR A 502 18.94 5.14 -29.31
CA THR A 502 19.70 3.94 -28.93
C THR A 502 19.96 3.99 -27.42
N ASP A 503 19.93 2.87 -26.73
CA ASP A 503 20.21 2.76 -25.28
C ASP A 503 19.16 3.37 -24.34
N HIS A 504 17.92 3.51 -24.78
CA HIS A 504 16.82 3.96 -23.93
C HIS A 504 16.19 2.79 -23.16
N HIS A 505 15.54 3.08 -22.03
CA HIS A 505 14.75 2.09 -21.31
C HIS A 505 13.65 1.51 -22.22
N VAL A 506 13.35 0.19 -22.09
CA VAL A 506 12.37 -0.52 -22.95
C VAL A 506 11.03 0.21 -23.09
N HIS A 507 10.57 0.92 -22.07
CA HIS A 507 9.34 1.71 -22.10
C HIS A 507 9.32 2.79 -23.19
N VAL A 508 10.46 3.36 -23.57
CA VAL A 508 10.54 4.39 -24.62
C VAL A 508 10.15 3.79 -25.97
N TYR A 509 10.59 2.57 -26.25
CA TYR A 509 10.23 1.85 -27.48
C TYR A 509 8.79 1.35 -27.46
N LEU A 510 8.31 0.90 -26.29
CA LEU A 510 6.93 0.49 -26.11
C LEU A 510 5.96 1.67 -26.28
N ASP A 511 6.31 2.85 -25.78
CA ASP A 511 5.52 4.05 -25.96
C ASP A 511 5.53 4.51 -27.43
N ALA A 512 6.67 4.43 -28.13
CA ALA A 512 6.72 4.72 -29.58
C ALA A 512 5.81 3.77 -30.39
N ILE A 513 5.82 2.48 -30.07
CA ILE A 513 4.91 1.51 -30.67
C ILE A 513 3.45 1.89 -30.39
N ARG A 514 3.11 2.24 -29.16
CA ARG A 514 1.75 2.65 -28.78
C ARG A 514 1.29 3.92 -29.50
N GLU A 515 2.16 4.92 -29.63
CA GLU A 515 1.84 6.18 -30.30
C GLU A 515 1.63 6.01 -31.81
N ALA A 516 2.45 5.20 -32.45
CA ALA A 516 2.34 4.92 -33.89
C ALA A 516 1.12 4.06 -34.25
N LEU A 517 0.53 3.37 -33.26
CA LEU A 517 -0.61 2.47 -33.46
C LEU A 517 -1.95 3.03 -32.94
N ARG A 518 -1.94 4.26 -32.43
CA ARG A 518 -3.14 5.07 -32.16
C ARG A 518 -3.58 5.77 -33.43
#